data_258ffc5259aaa0784a7a074c3fd259dd
#
_entry.id   258ffc5259aaa0784a7a074c3fd259dd
#
_cell.length_a   1.000
_cell.length_b   1.000
_cell.length_c   1.000
_cell.angle_alpha   90.00
_cell.angle_beta   90.00
_cell.angle_gamma   90.00
#
_symmetry.space_group_name_H-M   'P 1'
#
loop_
_entity.id
_entity.type
_entity.pdbx_description
1 polymer ?
#
loop_
_entity_poly.entity_id
_entity_poly.type
_entity_poly.pdbx_seq_one_letter_code
_entity_poly.pdbx_strand_id
1 'polypeptide(L)'
;MPDDGLDLRVAAVLAVLGGEPLAEVARRQVVEPALLERWVEAFVDAGAAEVTNQPNPRAARQRDRFLAAYAHETRTPLGVASGWATVLREEELTEAERDRAVAKLSAALERLNERVEEMELLAASSLGRLELEPETVPADALLARTAPDAPVRLGADTAEVPLVEVDLDQFTRVLRDLWRTAGHPPAPQERWWEVRAVEPWVEFRARRRGDPVDVRVLGALFDPFDSNSDSTGVTMGLHLARALAVAHGGTIGVDQNDAGAAFWVRVPRRRPTGDAVPQPEGT
;
A
#
# COMPACT_ATOMS: atom_id res chain seq x y z
N MET A 1 1.15 -32.04 -3.84
CA MET A 1 1.00 -30.92 -4.79
C MET A 1 1.84 -29.80 -4.23
N PRO A 2 2.85 -29.30 -4.91
CA PRO A 2 3.62 -28.18 -4.41
C PRO A 2 2.76 -26.91 -4.45
N ASP A 3 2.96 -26.13 -3.42
CA ASP A 3 2.31 -24.87 -3.09
C ASP A 3 2.49 -23.85 -4.23
N ASP A 4 1.41 -23.56 -4.97
CA ASP A 4 1.40 -22.63 -6.13
C ASP A 4 1.44 -21.15 -5.73
N GLY A 5 1.84 -20.84 -4.48
CA GLY A 5 1.85 -19.52 -3.91
C GLY A 5 3.22 -18.85 -3.76
N LEU A 6 4.30 -19.36 -4.37
CA LEU A 6 5.56 -18.64 -4.35
C LEU A 6 5.38 -17.30 -5.09
N ASP A 7 5.56 -16.20 -4.34
CA ASP A 7 5.53 -14.84 -4.89
C ASP A 7 6.34 -14.81 -6.20
N LEU A 8 5.75 -14.32 -7.28
CA LEU A 8 6.39 -14.19 -8.61
C LEU A 8 7.79 -13.59 -8.53
N ARG A 9 8.06 -12.74 -7.53
CA ARG A 9 9.39 -12.18 -7.26
C ARG A 9 10.36 -13.24 -6.78
N VAL A 10 9.93 -14.11 -5.85
CA VAL A 10 10.77 -15.21 -5.35
C VAL A 10 11.07 -16.18 -6.49
N ALA A 11 10.07 -16.50 -7.31
CA ALA A 11 10.28 -17.34 -8.49
C ALA A 11 11.26 -16.70 -9.50
N ALA A 12 11.16 -15.38 -9.74
CA ALA A 12 12.10 -14.66 -10.60
C ALA A 12 13.53 -14.65 -10.03
N VAL A 13 13.67 -14.41 -8.72
CA VAL A 13 14.97 -14.45 -8.03
C VAL A 13 15.59 -15.84 -8.10
N LEU A 14 14.82 -16.88 -7.81
CA LEU A 14 15.30 -18.26 -7.87
C LEU A 14 15.70 -18.68 -9.28
N ALA A 15 14.99 -18.21 -10.32
CA ALA A 15 15.37 -18.44 -11.72
C ALA A 15 16.75 -17.84 -12.03
N VAL A 16 17.01 -16.59 -11.60
CA VAL A 16 18.33 -15.95 -11.78
C VAL A 16 19.42 -16.67 -10.99
N LEU A 17 19.16 -17.03 -9.74
CA LEU A 17 20.10 -17.78 -8.90
C LEU A 17 20.32 -19.20 -9.45
N GLY A 18 19.36 -19.78 -10.16
CA GLY A 18 19.44 -21.04 -10.88
C GLY A 18 20.24 -20.97 -12.18
N GLY A 19 20.74 -19.78 -12.56
CA GLY A 19 21.59 -19.57 -13.72
C GLY A 19 20.88 -19.03 -14.97
N GLU A 20 19.61 -18.67 -14.91
CA GLU A 20 18.95 -18.00 -16.03
C GLU A 20 19.47 -16.56 -16.16
N PRO A 21 19.70 -16.06 -17.40
CA PRO A 21 20.14 -14.68 -17.63
C PRO A 21 19.13 -13.67 -17.05
N LEU A 22 19.61 -12.74 -16.21
CA LEU A 22 18.79 -11.72 -15.54
C LEU A 22 17.90 -10.95 -16.51
N ALA A 23 18.45 -10.52 -17.65
CA ALA A 23 17.71 -9.78 -18.67
C ALA A 23 16.54 -10.60 -19.29
N GLU A 24 16.66 -11.92 -19.36
CA GLU A 24 15.63 -12.80 -19.89
C GLU A 24 14.51 -13.03 -18.89
N VAL A 25 14.86 -13.25 -17.62
CA VAL A 25 13.90 -13.35 -16.52
C VAL A 25 13.15 -12.02 -16.35
N ALA A 26 13.86 -10.89 -16.38
CA ALA A 26 13.26 -9.56 -16.28
C ALA A 26 12.24 -9.31 -17.39
N ARG A 27 12.56 -9.68 -18.62
CA ARG A 27 11.64 -9.55 -19.78
C ARG A 27 10.42 -10.46 -19.64
N ARG A 28 10.61 -11.72 -19.21
CA ARG A 28 9.54 -12.70 -19.01
C ARG A 28 8.56 -12.25 -17.91
N GLN A 29 9.09 -11.65 -16.84
CA GLN A 29 8.31 -11.18 -15.68
C GLN A 29 7.81 -9.73 -15.84
N VAL A 30 8.13 -9.07 -16.97
CA VAL A 30 7.77 -7.66 -17.21
C VAL A 30 8.26 -6.75 -16.09
N VAL A 31 9.52 -6.93 -15.68
CA VAL A 31 10.19 -6.20 -14.59
C VAL A 31 11.44 -5.53 -15.15
N GLU A 32 11.75 -4.35 -14.63
CA GLU A 32 13.00 -3.66 -14.98
C GLU A 32 14.22 -4.47 -14.49
N PRO A 33 15.25 -4.70 -15.35
CA PRO A 33 16.43 -5.48 -14.95
C PRO A 33 17.09 -5.01 -13.66
N ALA A 34 17.23 -3.69 -13.46
CA ALA A 34 17.80 -3.12 -12.26
C ALA A 34 16.97 -3.40 -10.98
N LEU A 35 15.65 -3.56 -11.12
CA LEU A 35 14.78 -3.94 -10.01
C LEU A 35 14.96 -5.43 -9.65
N LEU A 36 15.03 -6.30 -10.66
CA LEU A 36 15.29 -7.72 -10.45
C LEU A 36 16.67 -7.97 -9.82
N GLU A 37 17.69 -7.23 -10.26
CA GLU A 37 19.03 -7.29 -9.67
C GLU A 37 19.00 -6.96 -8.17
N ARG A 38 18.31 -5.89 -7.79
CA ARG A 38 18.11 -5.53 -6.37
C ARG A 38 17.38 -6.62 -5.57
N TRP A 39 16.40 -7.31 -6.18
CA TRP A 39 15.73 -8.42 -5.50
C TRP A 39 16.67 -9.60 -5.27
N VAL A 40 17.49 -9.93 -6.26
CA VAL A 40 18.50 -11.00 -6.14
C VAL A 40 19.49 -10.68 -5.04
N GLU A 41 20.06 -9.46 -5.03
CA GLU A 41 20.97 -9.02 -3.99
C GLU A 41 20.31 -9.06 -2.59
N ALA A 42 19.09 -8.55 -2.45
CA ALA A 42 18.38 -8.54 -1.17
C ALA A 42 18.12 -9.97 -0.65
N PHE A 43 17.78 -10.90 -1.55
CA PHE A 43 17.55 -12.30 -1.20
C PHE A 43 18.84 -12.99 -0.76
N VAL A 44 19.94 -12.77 -1.48
CA VAL A 44 21.26 -13.33 -1.12
C VAL A 44 21.75 -12.76 0.20
N ASP A 45 21.64 -11.45 0.43
CA ASP A 45 22.05 -10.80 1.69
C ASP A 45 21.22 -11.32 2.88
N ALA A 46 19.91 -11.48 2.70
CA ALA A 46 19.04 -12.01 3.75
C ALA A 46 19.39 -13.48 4.07
N GLY A 47 19.57 -14.30 3.03
CA GLY A 47 19.97 -15.70 3.20
C GLY A 47 21.36 -15.85 3.84
N ALA A 48 22.32 -15.03 3.43
CA ALA A 48 23.67 -15.03 4.02
C ALA A 48 23.64 -14.61 5.50
N ALA A 49 22.83 -13.59 5.85
CA ALA A 49 22.66 -13.17 7.24
C ALA A 49 22.08 -14.28 8.12
N GLU A 50 21.08 -15.00 7.63
CA GLU A 50 20.46 -16.12 8.33
C GLU A 50 21.43 -17.29 8.53
N VAL A 51 22.14 -17.69 7.47
CA VAL A 51 23.10 -18.79 7.50
C VAL A 51 24.29 -18.48 8.40
N THR A 52 24.77 -17.23 8.44
CA THR A 52 25.93 -16.83 9.25
C THR A 52 25.56 -16.38 10.66
N ASN A 53 24.26 -16.31 10.98
CA ASN A 53 23.74 -15.74 12.22
C ASN A 53 24.27 -14.32 12.51
N GLN A 54 24.53 -13.53 11.47
CA GLN A 54 24.98 -12.15 11.57
C GLN A 54 23.82 -11.19 11.28
N PRO A 55 23.73 -10.04 11.99
CA PRO A 55 22.72 -9.04 11.70
C PRO A 55 22.84 -8.56 10.25
N ASN A 56 21.74 -8.59 9.50
CA ASN A 56 21.71 -8.01 8.16
C ASN A 56 21.90 -6.47 8.23
N PRO A 57 23.03 -5.92 7.76
CA PRO A 57 23.31 -4.47 7.89
C PRO A 57 22.32 -3.60 7.08
N ARG A 58 21.70 -4.16 6.03
CA ARG A 58 20.66 -3.47 5.26
C ARG A 58 19.36 -3.41 6.06
N ALA A 59 18.92 -4.54 6.64
CA ALA A 59 17.71 -4.59 7.48
C ALA A 59 17.85 -3.68 8.71
N ALA A 60 19.02 -3.63 9.34
CA ALA A 60 19.28 -2.73 10.46
C ALA A 60 19.18 -1.26 10.06
N ARG A 61 19.83 -0.85 8.96
CA ARG A 61 19.75 0.52 8.42
C ARG A 61 18.34 0.88 7.99
N GLN A 62 17.59 -0.06 7.42
CA GLN A 62 16.21 0.12 7.01
C GLN A 62 15.32 0.39 8.23
N ARG A 63 15.46 -0.42 9.28
CA ARG A 63 14.75 -0.22 10.55
C ARG A 63 15.07 1.15 11.18
N ASP A 64 16.35 1.54 11.21
CA ASP A 64 16.78 2.81 11.83
C ASP A 64 16.22 4.02 11.06
N ARG A 65 16.20 3.98 9.72
CA ARG A 65 15.56 4.99 8.87
C ARG A 65 14.05 5.06 9.11
N PHE A 66 13.39 3.90 9.21
CA PHE A 66 11.96 3.82 9.54
C PHE A 66 11.67 4.50 10.87
N LEU A 67 12.41 4.18 11.94
CA LEU A 67 12.22 4.78 13.24
C LEU A 67 12.46 6.29 13.22
N ALA A 68 13.46 6.76 12.46
CA ALA A 68 13.73 8.19 12.30
C ALA A 68 12.57 8.91 11.56
N ALA A 69 12.06 8.32 10.49
CA ALA A 69 10.92 8.86 9.75
C ALA A 69 9.66 8.89 10.61
N TYR A 70 9.35 7.82 11.33
CA TYR A 70 8.23 7.75 12.25
C TYR A 70 8.31 8.81 13.36
N ALA A 71 9.49 8.96 13.97
CA ALA A 71 9.72 10.00 14.99
C ALA A 71 9.51 11.41 14.43
N HIS A 72 9.84 11.65 13.18
CA HIS A 72 9.57 12.94 12.51
C HIS A 72 8.08 13.15 12.26
N GLU A 73 7.38 12.16 11.71
CA GLU A 73 5.95 12.21 11.40
C GLU A 73 5.07 12.38 12.66
N THR A 74 5.47 11.81 13.78
CA THR A 74 4.75 11.97 15.07
C THR A 74 5.06 13.31 15.74
N ARG A 75 6.27 13.85 15.57
CA ARG A 75 6.68 15.13 16.17
C ARG A 75 5.87 16.31 15.62
N THR A 76 5.53 16.30 14.35
CA THR A 76 4.78 17.39 13.71
C THR A 76 3.38 17.57 14.31
N PRO A 77 2.48 16.56 14.34
CA PRO A 77 1.16 16.73 14.99
C PRO A 77 1.27 16.98 16.49
N LEU A 78 2.26 16.39 17.18
CA LEU A 78 2.52 16.66 18.58
C LEU A 78 2.89 18.13 18.82
N GLY A 79 3.74 18.71 17.99
CA GLY A 79 4.10 20.12 18.04
C GLY A 79 2.90 21.05 17.82
N VAL A 80 2.05 20.70 16.83
CA VAL A 80 0.80 21.43 16.55
C VAL A 80 -0.15 21.35 17.74
N ALA A 81 -0.35 20.17 18.32
CA ALA A 81 -1.19 19.96 19.49
C ALA A 81 -0.68 20.78 20.70
N SER A 82 0.63 20.73 20.97
CA SER A 82 1.27 21.49 22.04
C SER A 82 1.12 23.01 21.84
N GLY A 83 1.26 23.48 20.60
CA GLY A 83 1.05 24.90 20.27
C GLY A 83 -0.38 25.35 20.57
N TRP A 84 -1.39 24.61 20.10
CA TRP A 84 -2.79 24.96 20.38
C TRP A 84 -3.17 24.82 21.85
N ALA A 85 -2.61 23.83 22.56
CA ALA A 85 -2.77 23.72 24.01
C ALA A 85 -2.17 24.91 24.75
N THR A 86 -1.10 25.52 24.25
CA THR A 86 -0.53 26.75 24.79
C THR A 86 -1.45 27.93 24.54
N VAL A 87 -1.98 28.10 23.35
CA VAL A 87 -2.98 29.15 23.01
C VAL A 87 -4.20 29.05 23.91
N LEU A 88 -4.72 27.87 24.18
CA LEU A 88 -5.89 27.66 25.05
C LEU A 88 -5.67 28.08 26.52
N ARG A 89 -4.43 28.33 26.94
CA ARG A 89 -4.09 28.83 28.29
C ARG A 89 -4.08 30.34 28.37
N GLU A 90 -4.22 31.06 27.27
CA GLU A 90 -4.34 32.50 27.24
C GLU A 90 -5.69 32.94 27.84
N GLU A 91 -5.68 33.98 28.70
CA GLU A 91 -6.87 34.39 29.44
C GLU A 91 -7.86 35.21 28.60
N GLU A 92 -7.42 35.85 27.51
CA GLU A 92 -8.20 36.80 26.70
C GLU A 92 -8.77 36.21 25.40
N LEU A 93 -8.96 34.89 25.31
CA LEU A 93 -9.55 34.28 24.10
C LEU A 93 -11.07 34.54 24.06
N THR A 94 -11.54 34.97 22.88
CA THR A 94 -12.96 34.94 22.55
C THR A 94 -13.48 33.52 22.45
N GLU A 95 -14.78 33.30 22.58
CA GLU A 95 -15.40 31.99 22.46
C GLU A 95 -15.07 31.35 21.10
N ALA A 96 -15.15 32.11 19.98
CA ALA A 96 -14.83 31.65 18.64
C ALA A 96 -13.34 31.26 18.45
N GLU A 97 -12.42 31.95 19.12
CA GLU A 97 -10.99 31.62 19.10
C GLU A 97 -10.72 30.36 19.91
N ARG A 98 -11.39 30.20 21.04
CA ARG A 98 -11.32 29.00 21.87
C ARG A 98 -11.82 27.77 21.11
N ASP A 99 -12.99 27.87 20.48
CA ASP A 99 -13.55 26.77 19.65
C ASP A 99 -12.63 26.38 18.51
N ARG A 100 -12.05 27.38 17.84
CA ARG A 100 -11.07 27.13 16.77
C ARG A 100 -9.82 26.43 17.30
N ALA A 101 -9.30 26.83 18.45
CA ALA A 101 -8.13 26.24 19.07
C ALA A 101 -8.41 24.79 19.51
N VAL A 102 -9.59 24.52 20.09
CA VAL A 102 -10.03 23.16 20.44
C VAL A 102 -10.14 22.29 19.18
N ALA A 103 -10.79 22.77 18.14
CA ALA A 103 -10.92 22.02 16.89
C ALA A 103 -9.54 21.67 16.26
N LYS A 104 -8.60 22.61 16.30
CA LYS A 104 -7.22 22.38 15.79
C LYS A 104 -6.42 21.43 16.66
N LEU A 105 -6.58 21.50 17.97
CA LEU A 105 -5.97 20.57 18.92
C LEU A 105 -6.51 19.15 18.68
N SER A 106 -7.84 18.99 18.61
CA SER A 106 -8.48 17.70 18.34
C SER A 106 -7.99 17.09 17.04
N ALA A 107 -7.98 17.87 15.93
CA ALA A 107 -7.48 17.41 14.65
C ALA A 107 -5.98 17.02 14.67
N ALA A 108 -5.16 17.64 15.51
CA ALA A 108 -3.77 17.26 15.67
C ALA A 108 -3.60 15.95 16.45
N LEU A 109 -4.42 15.75 17.49
CA LEU A 109 -4.46 14.51 18.27
C LEU A 109 -4.99 13.33 17.45
N GLU A 110 -6.02 13.54 16.63
CA GLU A 110 -6.54 12.54 15.70
C GLU A 110 -5.44 12.06 14.73
N ARG A 111 -4.69 12.99 14.13
CA ARG A 111 -3.55 12.65 13.27
C ARG A 111 -2.45 11.89 14.00
N LEU A 112 -2.19 12.24 15.27
CA LEU A 112 -1.21 11.52 16.08
C LEU A 112 -1.67 10.09 16.33
N ASN A 113 -2.95 9.91 16.68
CA ASN A 113 -3.55 8.58 16.87
C ASN A 113 -3.48 7.73 15.59
N GLU A 114 -3.80 8.31 14.42
CA GLU A 114 -3.64 7.63 13.13
C GLU A 114 -2.19 7.13 12.91
N ARG A 115 -1.17 7.93 13.30
CA ARG A 115 0.24 7.51 13.18
C ARG A 115 0.59 6.35 14.13
N VAL A 116 0.03 6.36 15.34
CA VAL A 116 0.22 5.25 16.30
C VAL A 116 -0.40 3.96 15.76
N GLU A 117 -1.64 4.02 15.29
CA GLU A 117 -2.34 2.87 14.68
C GLU A 117 -1.58 2.31 13.46
N GLU A 118 -1.04 3.17 12.62
CA GLU A 118 -0.21 2.76 11.48
C GLU A 118 1.05 2.00 11.93
N MET A 119 1.69 2.46 13.01
CA MET A 119 2.85 1.79 13.57
C MET A 119 2.51 0.44 14.18
N GLU A 120 1.38 0.34 14.88
CA GLU A 120 0.89 -0.92 15.44
C GLU A 120 0.61 -1.95 14.35
N LEU A 121 -0.05 -1.55 13.27
CA LEU A 121 -0.32 -2.41 12.12
C LEU A 121 0.97 -2.86 11.42
N LEU A 122 1.95 -1.97 11.25
CA LEU A 122 3.24 -2.32 10.67
C LEU A 122 4.02 -3.28 11.56
N ALA A 123 4.00 -3.06 12.88
CA ALA A 123 4.62 -3.94 13.85
C ALA A 123 3.94 -5.33 13.85
N ALA A 124 2.61 -5.38 13.86
CA ALA A 124 1.83 -6.61 13.79
C ALA A 124 2.12 -7.38 12.49
N SER A 125 2.16 -6.68 11.34
CA SER A 125 2.49 -7.27 10.04
C SER A 125 3.91 -7.85 10.02
N SER A 126 4.90 -7.11 10.53
CA SER A 126 6.30 -7.56 10.54
C SER A 126 6.55 -8.77 11.46
N LEU A 127 5.71 -8.93 12.47
CA LEU A 127 5.73 -10.07 13.40
C LEU A 127 4.85 -11.25 12.94
N GLY A 128 4.18 -11.15 11.80
CA GLY A 128 3.23 -12.14 11.33
C GLY A 128 2.00 -12.29 12.24
N ARG A 129 1.64 -11.24 13.00
CA ARG A 129 0.54 -11.23 13.96
C ARG A 129 -0.65 -10.38 13.51
N LEU A 130 -0.64 -9.94 12.26
CA LEU A 130 -1.76 -9.17 11.71
C LEU A 130 -2.93 -10.15 11.50
N GLU A 131 -3.95 -9.99 12.32
CA GLU A 131 -5.22 -10.71 12.17
C GLU A 131 -6.14 -9.88 11.27
N LEU A 132 -6.67 -10.51 10.23
CA LEU A 132 -7.64 -9.91 9.30
C LEU A 132 -8.98 -10.58 9.50
N GLU A 133 -10.06 -9.82 9.39
CA GLU A 133 -11.44 -10.30 9.38
C GLU A 133 -12.02 -10.16 7.96
N PRO A 134 -11.68 -11.07 7.03
CA PRO A 134 -12.08 -10.93 5.64
C PRO A 134 -13.58 -11.17 5.46
N GLU A 135 -14.23 -10.30 4.72
CA GLU A 135 -15.60 -10.42 4.28
C GLU A 135 -15.71 -10.29 2.76
N THR A 136 -16.78 -10.82 2.18
CA THR A 136 -17.03 -10.73 0.74
C THR A 136 -17.67 -9.39 0.40
N VAL A 137 -16.97 -8.56 -0.36
CA VAL A 137 -17.39 -7.19 -0.67
C VAL A 137 -17.33 -6.95 -2.18
N PRO A 138 -18.33 -6.27 -2.78
CA PRO A 138 -18.21 -5.77 -4.16
C PRO A 138 -17.14 -4.69 -4.27
N ALA A 139 -16.37 -4.69 -5.36
CA ALA A 139 -15.27 -3.76 -5.57
C ALA A 139 -15.71 -2.28 -5.58
N ASP A 140 -16.89 -1.99 -6.11
CA ASP A 140 -17.45 -0.62 -6.13
C ASP A 140 -17.82 -0.11 -4.74
N ALA A 141 -18.30 -0.97 -3.84
CA ALA A 141 -18.59 -0.60 -2.45
C ALA A 141 -17.33 -0.17 -1.70
N LEU A 142 -16.20 -0.85 -1.93
CA LEU A 142 -14.89 -0.46 -1.39
C LEU A 142 -14.46 0.93 -1.89
N LEU A 143 -14.63 1.19 -3.19
CA LEU A 143 -14.27 2.46 -3.79
C LEU A 143 -15.17 3.60 -3.30
N ALA A 144 -16.45 3.35 -3.13
CA ALA A 144 -17.40 4.33 -2.58
C ALA A 144 -17.02 4.76 -1.15
N ARG A 145 -16.51 3.83 -0.33
CA ARG A 145 -15.98 4.16 1.02
C ARG A 145 -14.67 4.95 0.97
N THR A 146 -13.87 4.73 -0.07
CA THR A 146 -12.53 5.34 -0.18
C THR A 146 -12.59 6.77 -0.70
N ALA A 147 -13.35 6.98 -1.77
CA ALA A 147 -13.47 8.25 -2.47
C ALA A 147 -14.85 8.31 -3.17
N PRO A 148 -15.92 8.68 -2.43
CA PRO A 148 -17.29 8.58 -2.93
C PRO A 148 -17.56 9.41 -4.19
N ASP A 149 -16.86 10.52 -4.37
CA ASP A 149 -17.02 11.41 -5.53
C ASP A 149 -16.05 11.08 -6.68
N ALA A 150 -15.21 10.06 -6.53
CA ALA A 150 -14.23 9.72 -7.55
C ALA A 150 -14.90 8.97 -8.72
N PRO A 151 -14.57 9.32 -9.98
CA PRO A 151 -15.02 8.54 -11.12
C PRO A 151 -14.50 7.11 -11.06
N VAL A 152 -15.39 6.12 -11.23
CA VAL A 152 -15.06 4.70 -11.29
C VAL A 152 -15.31 4.18 -12.70
N ARG A 153 -14.34 3.45 -13.25
CA ARG A 153 -14.40 2.81 -14.57
C ARG A 153 -14.11 1.32 -14.44
N LEU A 154 -14.86 0.50 -15.11
CA LEU A 154 -14.51 -0.91 -15.26
C LEU A 154 -13.54 -1.07 -16.43
N GLY A 155 -12.55 -1.95 -16.27
CA GLY A 155 -11.64 -2.29 -17.35
C GLY A 155 -12.35 -2.99 -18.50
N ALA A 156 -11.78 -2.93 -19.70
CA ALA A 156 -12.42 -3.45 -20.91
C ALA A 156 -12.81 -4.94 -20.83
N ASP A 157 -12.07 -5.72 -20.06
CA ASP A 157 -12.29 -7.16 -19.87
C ASP A 157 -13.16 -7.48 -18.64
N THR A 158 -13.76 -6.46 -18.01
CA THR A 158 -14.53 -6.60 -16.76
C THR A 158 -16.01 -6.28 -17.05
N ALA A 159 -16.80 -7.32 -17.28
CA ALA A 159 -18.22 -7.19 -17.64
C ALA A 159 -19.10 -6.83 -16.43
N GLU A 160 -18.73 -7.28 -15.24
CA GLU A 160 -19.49 -7.10 -13.99
C GLU A 160 -18.55 -6.66 -12.86
N VAL A 161 -19.10 -5.99 -11.85
CA VAL A 161 -18.35 -5.60 -10.65
C VAL A 161 -17.88 -6.86 -9.93
N PRO A 162 -16.56 -7.08 -9.80
CA PRO A 162 -16.05 -8.29 -9.18
C PRO A 162 -16.24 -8.26 -7.65
N LEU A 163 -16.38 -9.46 -7.07
CA LEU A 163 -16.35 -9.66 -5.62
C LEU A 163 -14.93 -9.97 -5.18
N VAL A 164 -14.53 -9.43 -4.02
CA VAL A 164 -13.28 -9.72 -3.34
C VAL A 164 -13.54 -10.16 -1.91
N GLU A 165 -12.60 -10.90 -1.33
CA GLU A 165 -12.63 -11.30 0.07
C GLU A 165 -11.49 -10.57 0.80
N VAL A 166 -11.84 -9.54 1.57
CA VAL A 166 -10.89 -8.64 2.22
C VAL A 166 -11.43 -8.16 3.57
N ASP A 167 -10.54 -7.81 4.47
CA ASP A 167 -10.89 -7.00 5.63
C ASP A 167 -11.24 -5.60 5.17
N LEU A 168 -12.49 -5.21 5.41
CA LEU A 168 -13.08 -4.00 4.84
C LEU A 168 -12.34 -2.73 5.26
N ASP A 169 -11.98 -2.63 6.52
CA ASP A 169 -11.35 -1.41 7.06
C ASP A 169 -9.88 -1.33 6.65
N GLN A 170 -9.15 -2.43 6.75
CA GLN A 170 -7.74 -2.46 6.37
C GLN A 170 -7.56 -2.31 4.86
N PHE A 171 -8.42 -2.92 4.05
CA PHE A 171 -8.32 -2.78 2.60
C PHE A 171 -8.77 -1.40 2.10
N THR A 172 -9.78 -0.79 2.74
CA THR A 172 -10.15 0.61 2.48
C THR A 172 -8.97 1.56 2.77
N ARG A 173 -8.16 1.28 3.81
CA ARG A 173 -6.93 2.03 4.09
C ARG A 173 -5.93 1.91 2.94
N VAL A 174 -5.69 0.70 2.42
CA VAL A 174 -4.82 0.49 1.23
C VAL A 174 -5.29 1.35 0.06
N LEU A 175 -6.57 1.29 -0.27
CA LEU A 175 -7.13 2.07 -1.39
C LEU A 175 -7.00 3.57 -1.15
N ARG A 176 -7.23 4.05 0.06
CA ARG A 176 -7.09 5.47 0.43
C ARG A 176 -5.66 5.97 0.22
N ASP A 177 -4.65 5.18 0.58
CA ASP A 177 -3.25 5.56 0.40
C ASP A 177 -2.85 5.57 -1.07
N LEU A 178 -3.32 4.63 -1.87
CA LEU A 178 -3.15 4.67 -3.33
C LEU A 178 -3.81 5.90 -3.94
N TRP A 179 -5.04 6.22 -3.52
CA TRP A 179 -5.77 7.40 -4.01
C TRP A 179 -5.06 8.70 -3.62
N ARG A 180 -4.56 8.81 -2.40
CA ARG A 180 -3.77 9.94 -1.91
C ARG A 180 -2.51 10.09 -2.75
N THR A 181 -1.80 9.00 -3.00
CA THR A 181 -0.57 8.98 -3.79
C THR A 181 -0.81 9.40 -5.24
N ALA A 182 -1.89 8.93 -5.85
CA ALA A 182 -2.28 9.36 -7.19
C ALA A 182 -2.61 10.86 -7.26
N GLY A 183 -2.95 11.50 -6.16
CA GLY A 183 -3.16 12.95 -6.05
C GLY A 183 -1.91 13.76 -5.70
N HIS A 184 -0.76 13.12 -5.45
CA HIS A 184 0.48 13.81 -5.06
C HIS A 184 0.98 14.76 -6.16
N PRO A 185 1.62 15.91 -5.79
CA PRO A 185 2.20 16.84 -6.76
C PRO A 185 3.20 16.19 -7.73
N PRO A 186 3.28 16.71 -8.97
CA PRO A 186 2.43 17.74 -9.55
C PRO A 186 0.97 17.31 -9.64
N ALA A 187 0.03 18.26 -9.42
CA ALA A 187 -1.40 17.95 -9.40
C ALA A 187 -1.84 17.29 -10.71
N PRO A 188 -2.59 16.19 -10.70
CA PRO A 188 -3.05 15.53 -11.90
C PRO A 188 -4.12 16.36 -12.60
N GLN A 189 -4.13 16.29 -13.95
CA GLN A 189 -5.20 16.90 -14.78
C GLN A 189 -6.52 16.15 -14.59
N GLU A 190 -6.46 14.83 -14.43
CA GLU A 190 -7.59 13.94 -14.21
C GLU A 190 -7.17 12.79 -13.31
N ARG A 191 -8.09 12.31 -12.45
CA ARG A 191 -7.88 11.18 -11.57
C ARG A 191 -9.15 10.35 -11.47
N TRP A 192 -9.03 9.01 -11.58
CA TRP A 192 -10.16 8.08 -11.50
C TRP A 192 -9.73 6.72 -10.99
N TRP A 193 -10.68 5.93 -10.54
CA TRP A 193 -10.51 4.53 -10.27
C TRP A 193 -10.78 3.68 -11.52
N GLU A 194 -9.97 2.66 -11.73
CA GLU A 194 -10.24 1.60 -12.69
C GLU A 194 -10.19 0.26 -11.95
N VAL A 195 -11.23 -0.56 -12.11
CA VAL A 195 -11.29 -1.93 -11.58
C VAL A 195 -11.18 -2.90 -12.73
N ARG A 196 -10.28 -3.88 -12.61
CA ARG A 196 -10.05 -4.90 -13.62
C ARG A 196 -10.14 -6.29 -13.01
N ALA A 197 -10.85 -7.20 -13.68
CA ALA A 197 -10.81 -8.62 -13.38
C ALA A 197 -9.70 -9.27 -14.23
N VAL A 198 -8.60 -9.63 -13.59
CA VAL A 198 -7.42 -10.27 -14.23
C VAL A 198 -7.20 -11.59 -13.52
N GLU A 199 -7.84 -12.66 -14.01
CA GLU A 199 -7.80 -13.97 -13.37
C GLU A 199 -6.37 -14.40 -12.97
N PRO A 200 -6.13 -14.83 -11.72
CA PRO A 200 -7.11 -15.06 -10.65
C PRO A 200 -7.33 -13.85 -9.72
N TRP A 201 -7.09 -12.63 -10.17
CA TRP A 201 -7.03 -11.40 -9.37
C TRP A 201 -8.14 -10.43 -9.71
N VAL A 202 -8.46 -9.58 -8.73
CA VAL A 202 -9.11 -8.27 -8.96
C VAL A 202 -8.06 -7.19 -8.72
N GLU A 203 -7.92 -6.29 -9.67
CA GLU A 203 -6.97 -5.19 -9.63
C GLU A 203 -7.72 -3.86 -9.49
N PHE A 204 -7.38 -3.10 -8.46
CA PHE A 204 -7.84 -1.74 -8.22
C PHE A 204 -6.73 -0.79 -8.62
N ARG A 205 -7.01 0.16 -9.50
CA ARG A 205 -6.05 1.11 -10.05
C ARG A 205 -6.48 2.54 -9.77
N ALA A 206 -5.73 3.27 -8.94
CA ALA A 206 -5.84 4.72 -8.83
C ALA A 206 -5.05 5.35 -9.99
N ARG A 207 -5.75 5.72 -11.04
CA ARG A 207 -5.15 6.29 -12.26
C ARG A 207 -5.11 7.80 -12.20
N ARG A 208 -4.05 8.35 -12.75
CA ARG A 208 -3.89 9.78 -12.96
C ARG A 208 -3.39 10.09 -14.37
N ARG A 209 -3.85 11.21 -14.95
CA ARG A 209 -3.31 11.79 -16.16
C ARG A 209 -2.55 13.08 -15.79
N GLY A 210 -1.45 13.36 -16.47
CA GLY A 210 -0.64 14.55 -16.26
C GLY A 210 0.83 14.21 -16.14
N ASP A 211 1.61 15.15 -15.63
CA ASP A 211 3.05 15.01 -15.50
C ASP A 211 3.46 13.76 -14.70
N PRO A 212 4.62 13.19 -15.01
CA PRO A 212 5.15 12.05 -14.29
C PRO A 212 5.24 12.29 -12.79
N VAL A 213 4.96 11.26 -12.00
CA VAL A 213 5.17 11.29 -10.55
C VAL A 213 6.67 11.20 -10.26
N ASP A 214 7.13 11.91 -9.25
CA ASP A 214 8.54 11.89 -8.83
C ASP A 214 9.01 10.43 -8.60
N VAL A 215 10.17 10.10 -9.14
CA VAL A 215 10.82 8.78 -9.01
C VAL A 215 10.97 8.36 -7.54
N ARG A 216 11.12 9.32 -6.62
CA ARG A 216 11.19 9.05 -5.18
C ARG A 216 9.88 8.50 -4.62
N VAL A 217 8.74 9.02 -5.09
CA VAL A 217 7.41 8.50 -4.71
C VAL A 217 7.22 7.10 -5.28
N LEU A 218 7.67 6.87 -6.51
CA LEU A 218 7.65 5.53 -7.12
C LEU A 218 8.58 4.56 -6.38
N GLY A 219 9.76 5.03 -5.98
CA GLY A 219 10.73 4.25 -5.18
C GLY A 219 10.16 3.81 -3.83
N ALA A 220 9.33 4.64 -3.20
CA ALA A 220 8.72 4.33 -1.91
C ALA A 220 7.81 3.09 -1.90
N LEU A 221 7.24 2.71 -3.04
CA LEU A 221 6.48 1.45 -3.19
C LEU A 221 7.38 0.21 -3.10
N PHE A 222 8.64 0.35 -3.50
CA PHE A 222 9.60 -0.74 -3.63
C PHE A 222 10.64 -0.72 -2.53
N ASP A 223 11.07 0.47 -2.11
CA ASP A 223 12.00 0.68 -1.01
C ASP A 223 11.51 1.86 -0.14
N PRO A 224 10.74 1.56 0.92
CA PRO A 224 10.09 2.57 1.76
C PRO A 224 11.07 3.50 2.50
N PHE A 225 12.38 3.22 2.44
CA PHE A 225 13.39 3.93 3.22
C PHE A 225 14.46 4.63 2.39
N ASP A 226 14.34 4.59 1.06
CA ASP A 226 15.28 5.26 0.14
C ASP A 226 14.90 6.73 -0.13
N SER A 227 13.85 7.26 0.48
CA SER A 227 13.40 8.62 0.25
C SER A 227 14.11 9.63 1.15
N ASN A 228 14.71 10.63 0.53
CA ASN A 228 15.13 11.86 1.18
C ASN A 228 13.92 12.61 1.77
N SER A 229 14.13 13.30 2.85
CA SER A 229 13.25 13.86 3.87
C SER A 229 11.93 14.55 3.50
N ASP A 230 11.64 14.86 2.24
CA ASP A 230 10.49 15.72 1.89
C ASP A 230 9.19 14.96 1.53
N SER A 231 9.21 13.62 1.48
CA SER A 231 8.05 12.80 1.08
C SER A 231 7.64 11.73 2.12
N THR A 232 8.06 11.88 3.36
CA THR A 232 7.93 10.88 4.44
C THR A 232 6.51 10.38 4.68
N GLY A 233 5.51 11.27 4.68
CA GLY A 233 4.10 10.87 4.93
C GLY A 233 3.50 9.99 3.83
N VAL A 234 3.85 10.24 2.57
CA VAL A 234 3.41 9.41 1.44
C VAL A 234 4.11 8.05 1.47
N THR A 235 5.39 8.02 1.82
CA THR A 235 6.18 6.78 1.87
C THR A 235 5.73 5.84 2.97
N MET A 236 5.36 6.37 4.14
CA MET A 236 4.86 5.58 5.27
C MET A 236 3.51 4.91 4.94
N GLY A 237 2.56 5.68 4.38
CA GLY A 237 1.25 5.14 3.96
C GLY A 237 1.40 4.04 2.91
N LEU A 238 2.27 4.22 1.91
CA LEU A 238 2.52 3.20 0.89
C LEU A 238 3.20 1.94 1.46
N HIS A 239 4.06 2.08 2.47
CA HIS A 239 4.67 0.94 3.14
C HIS A 239 3.61 0.12 3.90
N LEU A 240 2.72 0.78 4.63
CA LEU A 240 1.59 0.12 5.28
C LEU A 240 0.65 -0.51 4.25
N ALA A 241 0.29 0.22 3.20
CA ALA A 241 -0.55 -0.30 2.13
C ALA A 241 0.03 -1.58 1.51
N ARG A 242 1.35 -1.65 1.33
CA ARG A 242 2.03 -2.85 0.86
C ARG A 242 1.93 -4.00 1.86
N ALA A 243 2.19 -3.73 3.15
CA ALA A 243 2.11 -4.74 4.18
C ALA A 243 0.69 -5.34 4.27
N LEU A 244 -0.33 -4.48 4.24
CA LEU A 244 -1.74 -4.88 4.24
C LEU A 244 -2.13 -5.62 2.95
N ALA A 245 -1.68 -5.18 1.78
CA ALA A 245 -1.94 -5.88 0.52
C ALA A 245 -1.38 -7.32 0.54
N VAL A 246 -0.15 -7.49 1.05
CA VAL A 246 0.47 -8.82 1.21
C VAL A 246 -0.29 -9.68 2.21
N ALA A 247 -0.74 -9.10 3.32
CA ALA A 247 -1.56 -9.83 4.31
C ALA A 247 -2.88 -10.34 3.72
N HIS A 248 -3.47 -9.63 2.74
CA HIS A 248 -4.63 -10.07 1.97
C HIS A 248 -4.29 -11.08 0.85
N GLY A 249 -3.07 -11.60 0.81
CA GLY A 249 -2.60 -12.49 -0.26
C GLY A 249 -2.38 -11.79 -1.60
N GLY A 250 -2.32 -10.46 -1.59
CA GLY A 250 -2.24 -9.62 -2.76
C GLY A 250 -0.87 -9.02 -3.03
N THR A 251 -0.81 -8.13 -4.00
CA THR A 251 0.39 -7.35 -4.36
C THR A 251 0.03 -5.93 -4.71
N ILE A 252 1.00 -5.01 -4.60
CA ILE A 252 0.86 -3.59 -4.91
C ILE A 252 1.95 -3.17 -5.90
N GLY A 253 1.66 -2.20 -6.74
CA GLY A 253 2.64 -1.69 -7.70
C GLY A 253 2.24 -0.38 -8.35
N VAL A 254 3.05 0.06 -9.30
CA VAL A 254 2.83 1.26 -10.09
C VAL A 254 3.24 1.02 -11.55
N ASP A 255 2.42 1.51 -12.46
CA ASP A 255 2.76 1.63 -13.88
C ASP A 255 2.80 3.12 -14.22
N GLN A 256 3.85 3.57 -14.89
CA GLN A 256 3.97 4.96 -15.34
C GLN A 256 4.46 5.03 -16.77
N ASN A 257 3.90 5.98 -17.52
CA ASN A 257 4.33 6.36 -18.86
C ASN A 257 4.17 7.88 -19.03
N ASP A 258 4.47 8.38 -20.23
CA ASP A 258 4.39 9.81 -20.56
C ASP A 258 2.97 10.40 -20.44
N ALA A 259 1.92 9.58 -20.46
CA ALA A 259 0.54 10.02 -20.34
C ALA A 259 0.03 10.09 -18.90
N GLY A 260 0.74 9.48 -17.94
CA GLY A 260 0.36 9.46 -16.54
C GLY A 260 0.83 8.22 -15.79
N ALA A 261 0.23 7.99 -14.62
CA ALA A 261 0.56 6.85 -13.77
C ALA A 261 -0.70 6.12 -13.28
N ALA A 262 -0.53 4.87 -12.88
CA ALA A 262 -1.53 4.07 -12.19
C ALA A 262 -0.87 3.39 -10.99
N PHE A 263 -1.33 3.71 -9.80
CA PHE A 263 -1.00 2.98 -8.58
C PHE A 263 -2.04 1.88 -8.39
N TRP A 264 -1.60 0.64 -8.28
CA TRP A 264 -2.53 -0.48 -8.27
C TRP A 264 -2.26 -1.46 -7.13
N VAL A 265 -3.33 -2.12 -6.70
CA VAL A 265 -3.30 -3.27 -5.80
C VAL A 265 -4.10 -4.40 -6.43
N ARG A 266 -3.59 -5.61 -6.33
CA ARG A 266 -4.25 -6.85 -6.72
C ARG A 266 -4.53 -7.69 -5.48
N VAL A 267 -5.74 -8.23 -5.41
CA VAL A 267 -6.14 -9.23 -4.42
C VAL A 267 -6.77 -10.43 -5.10
N PRO A 268 -6.73 -11.62 -4.50
CA PRO A 268 -7.38 -12.80 -5.06
C PRO A 268 -8.86 -12.54 -5.34
N ARG A 269 -9.31 -12.93 -6.53
CA ARG A 269 -10.72 -12.86 -6.90
C ARG A 269 -11.49 -13.97 -6.19
N ARG A 270 -12.56 -13.62 -5.49
CA ARG A 270 -13.53 -14.62 -5.07
C ARG A 270 -14.40 -15.01 -6.25
N ARG A 271 -14.42 -16.28 -6.61
CA ARG A 271 -15.42 -16.78 -7.55
C ARG A 271 -16.75 -16.89 -6.78
N PRO A 272 -17.89 -16.44 -7.36
CA PRO A 272 -19.17 -16.79 -6.79
C PRO A 272 -19.20 -18.32 -6.66
N THR A 273 -19.43 -18.80 -5.44
CA THR A 273 -19.70 -20.23 -5.21
C THR A 273 -20.90 -20.55 -6.08
N GLY A 274 -20.67 -21.23 -7.20
CA GLY A 274 -21.74 -21.65 -8.08
C GLY A 274 -22.79 -22.39 -7.26
N ASP A 275 -24.04 -22.07 -7.49
CA ASP A 275 -25.19 -22.75 -6.95
C ASP A 275 -24.88 -24.26 -6.95
N ALA A 276 -25.02 -24.88 -5.78
CA ALA A 276 -24.92 -26.31 -5.65
C ALA A 276 -25.84 -26.91 -6.72
N VAL A 277 -25.26 -27.56 -7.72
CA VAL A 277 -26.02 -28.33 -8.70
C VAL A 277 -26.91 -29.27 -7.89
N PRO A 278 -28.24 -29.18 -7.95
CA PRO A 278 -29.11 -30.10 -7.25
C PRO A 278 -28.76 -31.49 -7.77
N GLN A 279 -28.30 -32.36 -6.87
CA GLN A 279 -28.11 -33.75 -7.21
C GLN A 279 -29.46 -34.31 -7.65
N PRO A 280 -29.53 -35.00 -8.78
CA PRO A 280 -30.78 -35.66 -9.18
C PRO A 280 -31.11 -36.70 -8.08
N GLU A 281 -32.25 -36.51 -7.45
CA GLU A 281 -32.84 -37.51 -6.55
C GLU A 281 -32.95 -38.82 -7.34
N GLY A 282 -32.17 -39.81 -6.92
CA GLY A 282 -32.23 -41.15 -7.47
C GLY A 282 -33.61 -41.80 -7.14
N THR A 283 -34.26 -42.20 -8.20
CA THR A 283 -35.42 -43.11 -8.18
C THR A 283 -34.96 -44.54 -7.92
#